data_dc41fbf4e6389919bbf42e9ce946bdec
#
_entry.id   dc41fbf4e6389919bbf42e9ce946bdec
#
_cell.length_a   1.000
_cell.length_b   1.000
_cell.length_c   1.000
_cell.angle_alpha   90.00
_cell.angle_beta   90.00
_cell.angle_gamma   90.00
#
_symmetry.space_group_name_H-M   'P 1'
#
loop_
_entity.id
_entity.type
_entity.pdbx_description
1 polymer ?
#
loop_
_entity_poly.entity_id
_entity_poly.type
_entity_poly.pdbx_seq_one_letter_code
_entity_poly.pdbx_strand_id
1 'polypeptide(L)'
;MINKDLIFNITSDANFNSAALAVFQHQFENNSVYRSFCDLLYKHPSEVKKIKDIPFLPIQFFKSHKVVSNSQPTKATFTSSGTTGSSLSKHHLSDLKIYQQSFRRGFKSFYGAIEDYTVIALLPTYLESEGSSL
;
A
#
# COMPACT_ATOMS: atom_id res chain seq x y z
N MET A 1 12.83 -2.91 9.93
CA MET A 1 12.38 -2.29 8.64
C MET A 1 12.30 -3.40 7.61
N ILE A 2 11.22 -3.51 6.86
CA ILE A 2 11.08 -4.54 5.82
C ILE A 2 12.06 -4.28 4.68
N ASN A 3 12.70 -5.35 4.19
CA ASN A 3 13.57 -5.23 3.02
C ASN A 3 12.69 -5.03 1.76
N LYS A 4 12.84 -3.89 1.10
CA LYS A 4 12.07 -3.53 -0.11
C LYS A 4 12.34 -4.48 -1.28
N ASP A 5 13.56 -5.01 -1.36
CA ASP A 5 13.93 -5.96 -2.41
C ASP A 5 13.13 -7.26 -2.31
N LEU A 6 12.74 -7.64 -1.10
CA LEU A 6 11.85 -8.79 -0.89
C LEU A 6 10.51 -8.64 -1.61
N ILE A 7 9.97 -7.42 -1.68
CA ILE A 7 8.67 -7.14 -2.31
C ILE A 7 8.82 -7.05 -3.83
N PHE A 8 9.88 -6.40 -4.30
CA PHE A 8 10.02 -6.08 -5.72
C PHE A 8 10.73 -7.16 -6.56
N ASN A 9 11.30 -8.19 -5.93
CA ASN A 9 12.03 -9.26 -6.62
C ASN A 9 11.36 -10.63 -6.42
N ILE A 10 10.03 -10.66 -6.38
CA ILE A 10 9.26 -11.91 -6.31
C ILE A 10 9.28 -12.57 -7.69
N THR A 11 9.82 -13.80 -7.76
CA THR A 11 9.96 -14.59 -8.98
C THR A 11 9.33 -15.99 -8.90
N SER A 12 8.80 -16.36 -7.71
CA SER A 12 8.17 -17.64 -7.46
C SER A 12 7.11 -17.57 -6.38
N ASP A 13 6.22 -18.57 -6.33
CA ASP A 13 5.22 -18.70 -5.28
C ASP A 13 5.86 -18.81 -3.88
N ALA A 14 7.01 -19.47 -3.77
CA ALA A 14 7.76 -19.57 -2.52
C ALA A 14 8.24 -18.18 -2.06
N ASN A 15 8.78 -17.36 -2.98
CA ASN A 15 9.17 -15.99 -2.68
C ASN A 15 7.96 -15.14 -2.28
N PHE A 16 6.83 -15.29 -2.98
CA PHE A 16 5.60 -14.57 -2.68
C PHE A 16 5.07 -14.94 -1.28
N ASN A 17 5.00 -16.23 -0.95
CA ASN A 17 4.57 -16.71 0.37
C ASN A 17 5.46 -16.14 1.48
N SER A 18 6.77 -16.19 1.31
CA SER A 18 7.73 -15.68 2.28
C SER A 18 7.60 -14.16 2.46
N ALA A 19 7.49 -13.42 1.35
CA ALA A 19 7.31 -11.97 1.36
C ALA A 19 5.99 -11.57 2.04
N ALA A 20 4.88 -12.24 1.72
CA ALA A 20 3.56 -11.96 2.29
C ALA A 20 3.55 -12.14 3.82
N LEU A 21 4.14 -13.22 4.32
CA LEU A 21 4.23 -13.48 5.78
C LEU A 21 5.14 -12.45 6.47
N ALA A 22 6.25 -12.08 5.84
CA ALA A 22 7.14 -11.03 6.38
C ALA A 22 6.47 -9.65 6.42
N VAL A 23 5.70 -9.30 5.38
CA VAL A 23 4.89 -8.06 5.34
C VAL A 23 3.81 -8.11 6.41
N PHE A 24 3.10 -9.22 6.57
CA PHE A 24 2.10 -9.39 7.62
C PHE A 24 2.71 -9.14 9.02
N GLN A 25 3.81 -9.80 9.33
CA GLN A 25 4.50 -9.60 10.62
C GLN A 25 4.90 -8.14 10.81
N HIS A 26 5.51 -7.53 9.80
CA HIS A 26 5.90 -6.13 9.86
C HIS A 26 4.71 -5.19 10.10
N GLN A 27 3.59 -5.41 9.41
CA GLN A 27 2.37 -4.61 9.59
C GLN A 27 1.78 -4.81 11.00
N PHE A 28 1.74 -6.03 11.50
CA PHE A 28 1.29 -6.32 12.85
C PHE A 28 2.12 -5.59 13.91
N GLU A 29 3.43 -5.56 13.76
CA GLU A 29 4.34 -4.93 14.71
C GLU A 29 4.34 -3.40 14.65
N ASN A 30 4.13 -2.82 13.45
CA ASN A 30 4.39 -1.41 13.19
C ASN A 30 3.15 -0.58 12.81
N ASN A 31 2.00 -1.19 12.61
CA ASN A 31 0.76 -0.50 12.26
C ASN A 31 -0.29 -0.76 13.36
N SER A 32 -0.50 0.22 14.22
CA SER A 32 -1.40 0.08 15.37
C SER A 32 -2.85 -0.24 14.97
N VAL A 33 -3.34 0.34 13.87
CA VAL A 33 -4.70 0.06 13.35
C VAL A 33 -4.81 -1.38 12.90
N TYR A 34 -3.82 -1.87 12.15
CA TYR A 34 -3.80 -3.25 11.70
C TYR A 34 -3.63 -4.24 12.85
N ARG A 35 -2.77 -3.92 13.80
CA ARG A 35 -2.59 -4.74 15.01
C ARG A 35 -3.90 -4.89 15.79
N SER A 36 -4.58 -3.78 16.09
CA SER A 36 -5.87 -3.83 16.78
C SER A 36 -6.91 -4.66 16.02
N PHE A 37 -6.92 -4.58 14.69
CA PHE A 37 -7.79 -5.41 13.85
C PHE A 37 -7.46 -6.90 13.97
N CYS A 38 -6.16 -7.26 13.93
CA CYS A 38 -5.71 -8.64 14.12
C CYS A 38 -6.05 -9.18 15.51
N ASP A 39 -5.84 -8.37 16.55
CA ASP A 39 -6.15 -8.73 17.94
C ASP A 39 -7.64 -9.03 18.14
N LEU A 40 -8.54 -8.23 17.52
CA LEU A 40 -9.98 -8.48 17.53
C LEU A 40 -10.38 -9.78 16.83
N LEU A 41 -9.60 -10.23 15.87
CA LEU A 41 -9.80 -11.49 15.15
C LEU A 41 -9.06 -12.67 15.79
N TYR A 42 -8.39 -12.45 16.91
CA TYR A 42 -7.54 -13.44 17.57
C TYR A 42 -6.46 -14.03 16.63
N LYS A 43 -5.85 -13.15 15.78
CA LYS A 43 -4.81 -13.54 14.81
C LYS A 43 -3.47 -12.95 15.20
N HIS A 44 -2.56 -13.83 15.62
CA HIS A 44 -1.19 -13.47 15.98
C HIS A 44 -0.18 -14.04 14.98
N PRO A 45 0.95 -13.38 14.70
CA PRO A 45 1.99 -13.87 13.78
C PRO A 45 2.51 -15.28 14.10
N SER A 46 2.51 -15.68 15.37
CA SER A 46 2.90 -17.04 15.78
C SER A 46 1.99 -18.13 15.19
N GLU A 47 0.72 -17.81 14.87
CA GLU A 47 -0.30 -18.75 14.42
C GLU A 47 -0.52 -18.68 12.91
N VAL A 48 -0.24 -17.52 12.30
CA VAL A 48 -0.40 -17.31 10.86
C VAL A 48 0.81 -17.86 10.10
N LYS A 49 0.65 -19.01 9.45
CA LYS A 49 1.72 -19.71 8.72
C LYS A 49 1.49 -19.75 7.21
N LYS A 50 0.31 -19.39 6.73
CA LYS A 50 -0.07 -19.43 5.33
C LYS A 50 -0.76 -18.13 4.93
N ILE A 51 -0.63 -17.73 3.67
CA ILE A 51 -1.24 -16.51 3.14
C ILE A 51 -2.76 -16.46 3.41
N LYS A 52 -3.46 -17.58 3.25
CA LYS A 52 -4.90 -17.67 3.48
C LYS A 52 -5.33 -17.35 4.92
N ASP A 53 -4.40 -17.42 5.86
CA ASP A 53 -4.67 -17.16 7.28
C ASP A 53 -4.38 -15.70 7.66
N ILE A 54 -3.77 -14.91 6.75
CA ILE A 54 -3.49 -13.48 6.96
C ILE A 54 -4.81 -12.71 6.94
N PRO A 55 -5.16 -11.96 8.00
CA PRO A 55 -6.33 -11.10 8.00
C PRO A 55 -6.06 -9.85 7.15
N PHE A 56 -6.88 -9.63 6.12
CA PHE A 56 -6.78 -8.43 5.28
C PHE A 56 -7.65 -7.30 5.85
N LEU A 57 -7.02 -6.15 6.08
CA LEU A 57 -7.72 -4.98 6.60
C LEU A 57 -8.77 -4.49 5.59
N PRO A 58 -10.05 -4.34 6.00
CA PRO A 58 -11.08 -3.81 5.11
C PRO A 58 -10.76 -2.40 4.62
N ILE A 59 -11.00 -2.12 3.35
CA ILE A 59 -10.66 -0.84 2.71
C ILE A 59 -11.33 0.37 3.38
N GLN A 60 -12.46 0.16 4.06
CA GLN A 60 -13.19 1.19 4.79
C GLN A 60 -12.35 1.82 5.91
N PHE A 61 -11.37 1.10 6.45
CA PHE A 61 -10.48 1.64 7.49
C PHE A 61 -9.70 2.86 7.01
N PHE A 62 -9.40 2.95 5.72
CA PHE A 62 -8.73 4.13 5.13
C PHE A 62 -9.62 5.39 5.11
N LYS A 63 -10.93 5.25 5.35
CA LYS A 63 -11.86 6.39 5.52
C LYS A 63 -11.89 6.89 6.95
N SER A 64 -11.81 5.97 7.92
CA SER A 64 -12.07 6.25 9.34
C SER A 64 -10.80 6.29 10.20
N HIS A 65 -9.69 5.72 9.73
CA HIS A 65 -8.46 5.61 10.50
C HIS A 65 -7.25 6.11 9.71
N LYS A 66 -6.25 6.58 10.42
CA LYS A 66 -4.93 6.86 9.84
C LYS A 66 -4.13 5.56 9.76
N VAL A 67 -4.27 4.84 8.65
CA VAL A 67 -3.56 3.59 8.39
C VAL A 67 -2.15 3.91 7.91
N VAL A 68 -1.16 3.70 8.76
CA VAL A 68 0.25 3.97 8.47
C VAL A 68 1.13 3.04 9.30
N SER A 69 2.20 2.54 8.69
CA SER A 69 3.23 1.75 9.39
C SER A 69 4.32 2.67 9.89
N ASN A 70 4.72 2.50 11.14
CA ASN A 70 5.73 3.28 11.85
C ASN A 70 5.31 4.72 12.23
N SER A 71 6.09 5.30 13.13
CA SER A 71 5.98 6.69 13.58
C SER A 71 6.64 7.70 12.62
N GLN A 72 6.99 7.28 11.40
CA GLN A 72 7.61 8.16 10.42
C GLN A 72 6.63 9.25 9.95
N PRO A 73 7.09 10.49 9.76
CA PRO A 73 6.23 11.55 9.27
C PRO A 73 5.67 11.22 7.89
N THR A 74 4.39 11.50 7.69
CA THR A 74 3.75 11.40 6.39
C THR A 74 4.34 12.43 5.43
N LYS A 75 4.87 11.98 4.30
CA LYS A 75 5.45 12.84 3.25
C LYS A 75 4.43 13.26 2.20
N ALA A 76 3.43 12.41 1.97
CA ALA A 76 2.30 12.72 1.09
C ALA A 76 1.05 11.98 1.57
N THR A 77 -0.11 12.54 1.26
CA THR A 77 -1.40 11.88 1.49
C THR A 77 -2.20 11.95 0.19
N PHE A 78 -2.55 10.79 -0.35
CA PHE A 78 -3.45 10.69 -1.48
C PHE A 78 -4.87 10.45 -0.98
N THR A 79 -5.83 11.07 -1.65
CA THR A 79 -7.25 10.93 -1.37
C THR A 79 -7.95 10.24 -2.53
N SER A 80 -8.90 9.35 -2.25
CA SER A 80 -9.74 8.78 -3.31
C SER A 80 -10.73 9.83 -3.82
N SER A 81 -11.12 9.73 -5.10
CA SER A 81 -12.29 10.45 -5.61
C SER A 81 -13.53 9.92 -4.89
N GLY A 82 -14.17 10.75 -4.07
CA GLY A 82 -15.41 10.40 -3.39
C GLY A 82 -16.63 10.81 -4.22
N THR A 83 -17.70 10.03 -4.16
CA THR A 83 -19.02 10.52 -4.54
C THR A 83 -19.47 11.58 -3.53
N THR A 84 -20.16 12.59 -4.00
CA THR A 84 -20.62 13.76 -3.21
C THR A 84 -21.23 13.32 -1.87
N GLY A 85 -20.68 13.81 -0.75
CA GLY A 85 -21.20 13.57 0.60
C GLY A 85 -20.55 12.42 1.38
N SER A 86 -19.63 11.64 0.82
CA SER A 86 -18.93 10.58 1.57
C SER A 86 -17.53 11.03 2.03
N SER A 87 -17.08 10.56 3.19
CA SER A 87 -15.70 10.77 3.63
C SER A 87 -14.72 10.09 2.67
N LEU A 88 -13.67 10.82 2.27
CA LEU A 88 -12.64 10.32 1.37
C LEU A 88 -11.71 9.34 2.08
N SER A 89 -11.31 8.27 1.40
CA SER A 89 -10.22 7.42 1.88
C SER A 89 -8.90 8.19 1.78
N LYS A 90 -8.05 8.04 2.80
CA LYS A 90 -6.73 8.70 2.85
C LYS A 90 -5.64 7.66 2.87
N HIS A 91 -4.74 7.74 1.90
CA HIS A 91 -3.55 6.91 1.84
C HIS A 91 -2.32 7.74 2.20
N HIS A 92 -1.81 7.51 3.40
CA HIS A 92 -0.65 8.22 3.94
C HIS A 92 0.64 7.52 3.52
N LEU A 93 1.56 8.25 2.92
CA LEU A 93 2.85 7.75 2.45
C LEU A 93 3.99 8.36 3.27
N SER A 94 4.76 7.51 3.92
CA SER A 94 6.01 7.89 4.60
C SER A 94 7.23 7.81 3.68
N ASP A 95 7.17 7.02 2.60
CA ASP A 95 8.24 6.87 1.61
C ASP A 95 7.72 6.91 0.17
N LEU A 96 7.90 8.06 -0.47
CA LEU A 96 7.52 8.26 -1.88
C LEU A 96 8.32 7.39 -2.85
N LYS A 97 9.54 6.96 -2.49
CA LYS A 97 10.38 6.14 -3.37
C LYS A 97 9.77 4.76 -3.59
N ILE A 98 9.15 4.17 -2.56
CA ILE A 98 8.44 2.89 -2.72
C ILE A 98 7.28 3.05 -3.70
N TYR A 99 6.49 4.11 -3.54
CA TYR A 99 5.36 4.40 -4.42
C TYR A 99 5.83 4.57 -5.87
N GLN A 100 6.83 5.42 -6.10
CA GLN A 100 7.42 5.65 -7.43
C GLN A 100 7.97 4.36 -8.06
N GLN A 101 8.69 3.56 -7.29
CA GLN A 101 9.23 2.29 -7.76
C GLN A 101 8.11 1.30 -8.11
N SER A 102 7.03 1.27 -7.35
CA SER A 102 5.90 0.39 -7.58
C SER A 102 5.22 0.69 -8.93
N PHE A 103 4.81 1.93 -9.19
CA PHE A 103 4.14 2.25 -10.44
C PHE A 103 5.06 2.15 -11.67
N ARG A 104 6.34 2.55 -11.55
CA ARG A 104 7.32 2.40 -12.66
C ARG A 104 7.57 0.93 -13.01
N ARG A 105 7.73 0.06 -12.01
CA ARG A 105 7.88 -1.37 -12.26
C ARG A 105 6.60 -2.00 -12.79
N GLY A 106 5.45 -1.60 -12.28
CA GLY A 106 4.15 -2.02 -12.81
C GLY A 106 4.00 -1.64 -14.28
N PHE A 107 4.27 -0.39 -14.64
CA PHE A 107 4.26 0.05 -16.04
C PHE A 107 5.21 -0.81 -16.91
N LYS A 108 6.47 -0.96 -16.45
CA LYS A 108 7.47 -1.73 -17.18
C LYS A 108 7.07 -3.17 -17.43
N SER A 109 6.37 -3.81 -16.50
CA SER A 109 5.95 -5.22 -16.65
C SER A 109 4.88 -5.44 -17.72
N PHE A 110 4.10 -4.40 -18.05
CA PHE A 110 3.05 -4.48 -19.07
C PHE A 110 3.43 -3.85 -20.40
N TYR A 111 4.25 -2.80 -20.38
CA TYR A 111 4.47 -1.93 -21.53
C TYR A 111 5.95 -1.79 -21.93
N GLY A 112 6.89 -2.25 -21.12
CA GLY A 112 8.31 -2.05 -21.37
C GLY A 112 8.86 -0.77 -20.72
N ALA A 113 9.95 -0.23 -21.25
CA ALA A 113 10.60 0.94 -20.68
C ALA A 113 9.72 2.19 -20.86
N ILE A 114 9.46 2.93 -19.79
CA ILE A 114 8.61 4.14 -19.84
C ILE A 114 9.24 5.23 -20.70
N GLU A 115 10.54 5.20 -20.84
CA GLU A 115 11.34 6.12 -21.65
C GLU A 115 11.04 6.00 -23.16
N ASP A 116 10.45 4.87 -23.59
CA ASP A 116 10.07 4.62 -24.99
C ASP A 116 8.69 5.20 -25.32
N TYR A 117 8.01 5.82 -24.37
CA TYR A 117 6.63 6.32 -24.50
C TYR A 117 6.51 7.82 -24.29
N THR A 118 5.65 8.45 -25.09
CA THR A 118 5.12 9.77 -24.78
C THR A 118 3.75 9.60 -24.15
N VAL A 119 3.61 10.01 -22.89
CA VAL A 119 2.34 9.92 -22.17
C VAL A 119 1.54 11.19 -22.41
N ILE A 120 0.38 11.07 -23.05
CA ILE A 120 -0.59 12.15 -23.23
C ILE A 120 -1.80 11.84 -22.34
N ALA A 121 -2.06 12.69 -21.34
CA ALA A 121 -3.16 12.50 -20.41
C ALA A 121 -4.23 13.59 -20.66
N LEU A 122 -5.42 13.17 -21.09
CA LEU A 122 -6.60 14.05 -21.14
C LEU A 122 -7.28 14.01 -19.78
N LEU A 123 -6.80 14.83 -18.86
CA LEU A 123 -7.32 14.94 -17.51
C LEU A 123 -7.92 16.34 -17.29
N PRO A 124 -9.00 16.48 -16.49
CA PRO A 124 -9.36 17.78 -15.95
C PRO A 124 -8.15 18.32 -15.18
N THR A 125 -8.12 19.62 -14.88
CA THR A 125 -7.02 20.30 -14.18
C THR A 125 -6.80 19.74 -12.76
N TYR A 126 -6.30 18.50 -12.67
CA TYR A 126 -5.91 17.88 -11.40
C TYR A 126 -4.73 18.60 -10.71
N LEU A 127 -4.07 19.53 -11.42
CA LEU A 127 -3.08 20.43 -10.82
C LEU A 127 -3.70 21.32 -9.74
N GLU A 128 -5.03 21.53 -9.76
CA GLU A 128 -5.80 22.29 -8.78
C GLU A 128 -6.42 21.40 -7.69
N SER A 129 -6.35 20.08 -7.83
CA SER A 129 -6.86 19.12 -6.83
C SER A 129 -5.77 18.73 -5.86
N GLU A 130 -5.77 19.33 -4.68
CA GLU A 130 -4.89 18.88 -3.60
C GLU A 130 -5.17 17.40 -3.27
N GLY A 131 -4.11 16.57 -3.25
CA GLY A 131 -4.18 15.18 -2.81
C GLY A 131 -4.55 14.14 -3.86
N SER A 132 -4.60 14.49 -5.16
CA SER A 132 -4.73 13.49 -6.22
C SER A 132 -3.47 12.63 -6.34
N SER A 133 -3.65 11.32 -6.60
CA SER A 133 -2.55 10.39 -6.91
C SER A 133 -2.28 10.25 -8.41
N LEU A 134 -3.05 10.95 -9.23
CA LEU A 134 -2.91 10.98 -10.69
C LEU A 134 -1.99 12.10 -11.12
#